data_e51dd19151db01f82c635ac30ec99d0f
#
_entry.id   e51dd19151db01f82c635ac30ec99d0f
#
_cell.length_a   1.000
_cell.length_b   1.000
_cell.length_c   1.000
_cell.angle_alpha   90.00
_cell.angle_beta   90.00
_cell.angle_gamma   90.00
#
_symmetry.space_group_name_H-M   'P 1'
#
loop_
_entity.id
_entity.type
_entity.pdbx_description
1 polymer ?
#
loop_
_entity_poly.entity_id
_entity_poly.type
_entity_poly.pdbx_seq_one_letter_code
_entity_poly.pdbx_strand_id
1 'polypeptide(L)'
;QFTISDLIKPQRDDRNVNIDELAHYVRTRAGWLEDEYRVGGSIDLLRALLAAGFPVMIEETFHFEGAYWVNDDLWAGHYLLLTGYDDAAQTFTTQNSFIGPDLPRSYADLDAGWQAFNRVYMLVYPLEQRPLVEAILGADWSPDDNRQHALDAARRESAAQPENTFAWFNLGANQVYFEDYTGAAASFDQARQLGWPQRMLRYQFGPFLAYFHSGRTDDLLALAEYALERTPNSEEALLWRGWAHYRLGSTDAARADFQQALDLHPGYVDALYALDFLASE
;
A
#
# COMPACT_ATOMS: atom_id res chain seq x y z
N GLN A 1 0.17 12.00 14.62
CA GLN A 1 0.68 10.99 13.68
C GLN A 1 1.52 9.95 14.41
N PHE A 2 2.62 10.32 15.07
CA PHE A 2 3.47 9.38 15.83
C PHE A 2 2.68 8.56 16.86
N THR A 3 1.71 9.16 17.55
CA THR A 3 0.87 8.46 18.52
C THR A 3 0.04 7.33 17.88
N ILE A 4 -0.48 7.53 16.66
CA ILE A 4 -1.27 6.51 15.95
C ILE A 4 -0.36 5.37 15.51
N SER A 5 0.79 5.67 14.89
CA SER A 5 1.76 4.64 14.50
C SER A 5 2.33 3.88 15.70
N ASP A 6 2.53 4.56 16.86
CA ASP A 6 2.92 3.91 18.12
C ASP A 6 1.87 2.95 18.66
N LEU A 7 0.59 3.21 18.40
CA LEU A 7 -0.51 2.34 18.82
C LEU A 7 -0.72 1.15 17.87
N ILE A 8 -0.46 1.34 16.58
CA ILE A 8 -0.61 0.29 15.56
C ILE A 8 0.61 -0.64 15.57
N LYS A 9 1.82 -0.08 15.60
CA LYS A 9 3.09 -0.85 15.55
C LYS A 9 4.06 -0.39 16.65
N PRO A 10 3.82 -0.78 17.92
CA PRO A 10 4.51 -0.20 19.08
C PRO A 10 5.98 -0.56 19.20
N GLN A 11 6.44 -1.64 18.58
CA GLN A 11 7.80 -2.18 18.76
C GLN A 11 8.70 -2.02 17.53
N ARG A 12 8.31 -1.18 16.55
CA ARG A 12 9.06 -1.03 15.30
C ARG A 12 9.86 0.26 15.25
N ASP A 13 11.10 0.14 14.81
CA ASP A 13 11.95 1.31 14.49
C ASP A 13 11.46 2.00 13.23
N ASP A 14 11.11 1.23 12.19
CA ASP A 14 10.48 1.71 10.97
C ASP A 14 8.98 1.41 11.03
N ARG A 15 8.20 2.42 11.36
CA ARG A 15 6.75 2.30 11.57
C ARG A 15 6.00 2.53 10.28
N ASN A 16 6.18 1.63 9.33
CA ASN A 16 5.32 1.62 8.16
C ASN A 16 3.90 1.21 8.56
N VAL A 17 2.94 2.08 8.34
CA VAL A 17 1.51 1.86 8.61
C VAL A 17 0.80 1.82 7.28
N ASN A 18 0.09 0.73 6.99
CA ASN A 18 -0.65 0.55 5.75
C ASN A 18 -2.01 1.24 5.82
N ILE A 19 -2.62 1.49 4.66
CA ILE A 19 -3.91 2.22 4.58
C ILE A 19 -5.05 1.47 5.29
N ASP A 20 -5.09 0.16 5.21
CA ASP A 20 -6.07 -0.70 5.88
C ASP A 20 -5.89 -0.71 7.40
N GLU A 21 -4.66 -0.61 7.92
CA GLU A 21 -4.38 -0.44 9.35
C GLU A 21 -4.90 0.92 9.86
N LEU A 22 -4.75 1.99 9.05
CA LEU A 22 -5.32 3.30 9.35
C LEU A 22 -6.86 3.25 9.36
N ALA A 23 -7.45 2.62 8.36
CA ALA A 23 -8.89 2.41 8.28
C ALA A 23 -9.41 1.61 9.48
N HIS A 24 -8.74 0.52 9.84
CA HIS A 24 -9.07 -0.27 11.04
C HIS A 24 -8.97 0.58 12.32
N TYR A 25 -7.95 1.42 12.44
CA TYR A 25 -7.83 2.34 13.58
C TYR A 25 -9.02 3.30 13.67
N VAL A 26 -9.45 3.91 12.58
CA VAL A 26 -10.63 4.80 12.54
C VAL A 26 -11.87 4.04 13.00
N ARG A 27 -12.15 2.88 12.41
CA ARG A 27 -13.34 2.05 12.72
C ARG A 27 -13.39 1.59 14.17
N THR A 28 -12.24 1.31 14.79
CA THR A 28 -12.16 0.76 16.14
C THR A 28 -11.96 1.78 17.25
N ARG A 29 -11.42 2.96 16.93
CA ARG A 29 -11.04 3.98 17.93
C ARG A 29 -11.78 5.31 17.79
N ALA A 30 -12.37 5.58 16.63
CA ALA A 30 -13.09 6.82 16.36
C ALA A 30 -14.53 6.53 15.90
N GLY A 31 -15.31 5.79 16.69
CA GLY A 31 -16.60 5.23 16.32
C GLY A 31 -17.73 6.23 15.99
N TRP A 32 -17.43 7.55 15.97
CA TRP A 32 -18.28 8.64 15.45
C TRP A 32 -17.86 9.11 14.07
N LEU A 33 -16.77 8.55 13.53
CA LEU A 33 -16.27 8.80 12.18
C LEU A 33 -16.40 7.53 11.32
N GLU A 34 -16.58 7.74 10.05
CA GLU A 34 -16.44 6.71 9.00
C GLU A 34 -15.17 6.96 8.20
N ASP A 35 -14.69 5.92 7.56
CA ASP A 35 -13.59 5.99 6.63
C ASP A 35 -13.94 5.29 5.32
N GLU A 36 -13.44 5.82 4.24
CA GLU A 36 -13.43 5.16 2.92
C GLU A 36 -12.07 5.34 2.29
N TYR A 37 -11.45 4.24 1.85
CA TYR A 37 -10.28 4.31 0.99
C TYR A 37 -10.53 3.59 -0.33
N ARG A 38 -10.00 4.14 -1.40
CA ARG A 38 -10.12 3.63 -2.77
C ARG A 38 -8.80 3.80 -3.50
N VAL A 39 -8.67 3.15 -4.66
CA VAL A 39 -7.52 3.28 -5.56
C VAL A 39 -7.94 3.88 -6.89
N GLY A 40 -6.97 4.19 -7.75
CA GLY A 40 -7.26 4.75 -9.08
C GLY A 40 -7.84 6.15 -9.04
N GLY A 41 -7.57 6.92 -7.98
CA GLY A 41 -8.00 8.30 -7.86
C GLY A 41 -7.52 9.19 -9.01
N SER A 42 -8.13 10.36 -9.15
CA SER A 42 -7.77 11.36 -10.16
C SER A 42 -7.68 12.76 -9.55
N ILE A 43 -6.96 13.65 -10.21
CA ILE A 43 -6.86 15.06 -9.81
C ILE A 43 -8.26 15.70 -9.69
N ASP A 44 -9.17 15.39 -10.64
CA ASP A 44 -10.54 15.92 -10.62
C ASP A 44 -11.34 15.42 -9.42
N LEU A 45 -11.18 14.14 -9.05
CA LEU A 45 -11.82 13.59 -7.86
C LEU A 45 -11.31 14.25 -6.59
N LEU A 46 -9.98 14.42 -6.45
CA LEU A 46 -9.39 15.11 -5.29
C LEU A 46 -9.93 16.53 -5.16
N ARG A 47 -10.03 17.27 -6.28
CA ARG A 47 -10.61 18.61 -6.30
C ARG A 47 -12.08 18.62 -5.90
N ALA A 48 -12.87 17.67 -6.39
CA ALA A 48 -14.29 17.57 -6.03
C ALA A 48 -14.48 17.29 -4.53
N LEU A 49 -13.69 16.42 -3.95
CA LEU A 49 -13.71 16.10 -2.51
C LEU A 49 -13.31 17.33 -1.67
N LEU A 50 -12.22 17.99 -2.03
CA LEU A 50 -11.75 19.21 -1.35
C LEU A 50 -12.75 20.36 -1.46
N ALA A 51 -13.38 20.54 -2.63
CA ALA A 51 -14.44 21.54 -2.83
C ALA A 51 -15.68 21.27 -1.96
N ALA A 52 -15.95 20.00 -1.67
CA ALA A 52 -17.03 19.60 -0.75
C ALA A 52 -16.62 19.69 0.74
N GLY A 53 -15.38 20.09 1.04
CA GLY A 53 -14.89 20.27 2.40
C GLY A 53 -14.26 19.03 3.04
N PHE A 54 -13.97 17.99 2.26
CA PHE A 54 -13.31 16.78 2.74
C PHE A 54 -11.79 16.89 2.54
N PRO A 55 -10.98 16.94 3.62
CA PRO A 55 -9.55 16.68 3.50
C PRO A 55 -9.31 15.26 3.01
N VAL A 56 -8.34 15.08 2.12
CA VAL A 56 -8.05 13.79 1.50
C VAL A 56 -6.64 13.37 1.84
N MET A 57 -6.48 12.19 2.42
CA MET A 57 -5.17 11.58 2.63
C MET A 57 -4.81 10.74 1.40
N ILE A 58 -3.58 10.89 0.92
CA ILE A 58 -3.01 10.08 -0.14
C ILE A 58 -1.67 9.50 0.30
N GLU A 59 -1.21 8.45 -0.37
CA GLU A 59 0.14 7.93 -0.22
C GLU A 59 0.92 8.19 -1.51
N GLU A 60 2.08 8.83 -1.40
CA GLU A 60 2.93 9.16 -2.55
C GLU A 60 4.38 8.76 -2.33
N THR A 61 5.15 8.79 -3.41
CA THR A 61 6.60 8.66 -3.38
C THR A 61 7.24 9.78 -2.57
N PHE A 62 8.11 9.40 -1.66
CA PHE A 62 8.97 10.27 -0.89
C PHE A 62 10.43 9.84 -1.03
N HIS A 63 11.38 10.77 -0.96
CA HIS A 63 12.80 10.45 -0.97
C HIS A 63 13.45 10.98 0.30
N PHE A 64 14.15 10.09 1.01
CA PHE A 64 14.92 10.45 2.18
C PHE A 64 16.16 11.25 1.80
N GLU A 65 16.63 12.10 2.71
CA GLU A 65 17.90 12.84 2.54
C GLU A 65 19.13 11.96 2.82
N GLY A 66 18.97 10.85 3.52
CA GLY A 66 20.05 9.93 3.90
C GLY A 66 19.60 8.47 3.91
N ALA A 67 20.55 7.57 3.67
CA ALA A 67 20.30 6.13 3.62
C ALA A 67 20.04 5.57 5.03
N TYR A 68 19.05 4.69 5.14
CA TYR A 68 18.74 3.91 6.34
C TYR A 68 19.40 2.52 6.31
N TRP A 69 19.66 1.98 5.09
CA TRP A 69 20.26 0.68 4.87
C TRP A 69 21.40 0.77 3.86
N VAL A 70 22.19 -0.28 3.82
CA VAL A 70 23.24 -0.40 2.81
C VAL A 70 22.62 -0.49 1.42
N ASN A 71 23.14 0.35 0.51
CA ASN A 71 22.62 0.50 -0.87
C ASN A 71 21.15 0.92 -0.98
N ASP A 72 20.66 1.66 0.02
CA ASP A 72 19.32 2.25 0.01
C ASP A 72 19.19 3.22 -1.17
N ASP A 73 18.11 3.06 -1.95
CA ASP A 73 17.78 3.96 -3.06
C ASP A 73 17.04 5.23 -2.61
N LEU A 74 16.92 5.42 -1.28
CA LEU A 74 16.29 6.55 -0.60
C LEU A 74 14.78 6.67 -0.85
N TRP A 75 14.18 5.78 -1.65
CA TRP A 75 12.76 5.79 -1.94
C TRP A 75 11.93 5.28 -0.76
N ALA A 76 10.81 5.93 -0.50
CA ALA A 76 9.84 5.54 0.53
C ALA A 76 8.41 5.92 0.13
N GLY A 77 7.44 5.32 0.80
CA GLY A 77 6.07 5.80 0.83
C GLY A 77 5.88 6.87 1.89
N HIS A 78 5.00 7.82 1.63
CA HIS A 78 4.69 8.88 2.56
C HIS A 78 3.24 9.32 2.42
N TYR A 79 2.54 9.45 3.56
CA TYR A 79 1.18 9.99 3.56
C TYR A 79 1.18 11.51 3.58
N LEU A 80 0.42 12.11 2.65
CA LEU A 80 0.09 13.52 2.63
C LEU A 80 -1.39 13.71 2.92
N LEU A 81 -1.71 14.79 3.63
CA LEU A 81 -3.09 15.27 3.77
C LEU A 81 -3.29 16.49 2.87
N LEU A 82 -4.19 16.37 1.91
CA LEU A 82 -4.61 17.47 1.04
C LEU A 82 -5.73 18.24 1.74
N THR A 83 -5.58 19.57 1.82
CA THR A 83 -6.54 20.44 2.53
C THR A 83 -7.11 21.57 1.70
N GLY A 84 -6.60 21.76 0.48
CA GLY A 84 -7.06 22.78 -0.44
C GLY A 84 -6.44 22.63 -1.83
N TYR A 85 -6.88 23.47 -2.76
CA TYR A 85 -6.33 23.52 -4.11
C TYR A 85 -6.43 24.92 -4.71
N ASP A 86 -5.58 25.18 -5.71
CA ASP A 86 -5.61 26.40 -6.54
C ASP A 86 -5.54 25.98 -8.01
N ASP A 87 -6.65 26.13 -8.74
CA ASP A 87 -6.74 25.78 -10.16
C ASP A 87 -5.94 26.73 -11.05
N ALA A 88 -5.77 27.99 -10.65
CA ALA A 88 -4.99 28.94 -11.43
C ALA A 88 -3.49 28.61 -11.35
N ALA A 89 -3.02 28.16 -10.18
CA ALA A 89 -1.66 27.71 -9.97
C ALA A 89 -1.45 26.22 -10.30
N GLN A 90 -2.53 25.43 -10.53
CA GLN A 90 -2.49 23.98 -10.71
C GLN A 90 -1.79 23.27 -9.56
N THR A 91 -2.15 23.63 -8.31
CA THR A 91 -1.52 23.09 -7.10
C THR A 91 -2.57 22.65 -6.07
N PHE A 92 -2.19 21.64 -5.26
CA PHE A 92 -2.83 21.34 -3.99
C PHE A 92 -2.09 21.99 -2.83
N THR A 93 -2.82 22.29 -1.76
CA THR A 93 -2.25 22.63 -0.45
C THR A 93 -2.10 21.33 0.35
N THR A 94 -0.88 20.99 0.74
CA THR A 94 -0.56 19.74 1.42
C THR A 94 -0.07 19.98 2.84
N GLN A 95 -0.46 19.09 3.74
CA GLN A 95 0.05 19.00 5.09
C GLN A 95 1.05 17.82 5.13
N ASN A 96 2.33 18.14 5.17
CA ASN A 96 3.40 17.15 5.16
C ASN A 96 4.03 17.06 6.54
N SER A 97 3.91 15.91 7.20
CA SER A 97 4.41 15.73 8.57
C SER A 97 5.94 15.72 8.66
N PHE A 98 6.64 15.55 7.55
CA PHE A 98 8.11 15.55 7.48
C PHE A 98 8.68 16.94 7.22
N ILE A 99 8.04 17.70 6.32
CA ILE A 99 8.56 18.99 5.83
C ILE A 99 7.86 20.17 6.51
N GLY A 100 6.52 20.12 6.61
CA GLY A 100 5.75 21.20 7.24
C GLY A 100 4.32 21.33 6.71
N PRO A 101 3.57 22.29 7.25
CA PRO A 101 2.19 22.56 6.81
C PRO A 101 2.15 23.49 5.59
N ASP A 102 0.98 23.50 4.95
CA ASP A 102 0.58 24.45 3.91
C ASP A 102 1.53 24.54 2.70
N LEU A 103 2.10 23.39 2.30
CA LEU A 103 3.03 23.33 1.20
C LEU A 103 2.29 23.17 -0.14
N PRO A 104 2.61 23.96 -1.17
CA PRO A 104 2.06 23.76 -2.51
C PRO A 104 2.70 22.54 -3.16
N ARG A 105 1.88 21.70 -3.78
CA ARG A 105 2.29 20.56 -4.58
C ARG A 105 1.61 20.64 -5.94
N SER A 106 2.37 20.65 -7.04
CA SER A 106 1.77 20.72 -8.37
C SER A 106 0.93 19.47 -8.65
N TYR A 107 -0.14 19.61 -9.45
CA TYR A 107 -0.98 18.47 -9.84
C TYR A 107 -0.16 17.40 -10.56
N ALA A 108 0.75 17.80 -11.41
CA ALA A 108 1.60 16.89 -12.19
C ALA A 108 2.57 16.11 -11.29
N ASP A 109 3.27 16.78 -10.36
CA ASP A 109 4.22 16.13 -9.46
C ASP A 109 3.52 15.22 -8.46
N LEU A 110 2.32 15.65 -8.00
CA LEU A 110 1.51 14.82 -7.11
C LEU A 110 1.06 13.56 -7.83
N ASP A 111 0.50 13.65 -9.05
CA ASP A 111 0.03 12.47 -9.81
C ASP A 111 1.18 11.50 -10.09
N ALA A 112 2.37 12.01 -10.45
CA ALA A 112 3.54 11.18 -10.69
C ALA A 112 4.00 10.41 -9.44
N GLY A 113 4.04 11.06 -8.27
CA GLY A 113 4.39 10.41 -7.00
C GLY A 113 3.29 9.46 -6.49
N TRP A 114 2.04 9.84 -6.69
CA TRP A 114 0.86 9.10 -6.25
C TRP A 114 0.63 7.80 -7.06
N GLN A 115 1.04 7.78 -8.33
CA GLN A 115 0.97 6.60 -9.18
C GLN A 115 1.66 5.38 -8.55
N ALA A 116 2.76 5.57 -7.82
CA ALA A 116 3.50 4.48 -7.17
C ALA A 116 2.65 3.66 -6.19
N PHE A 117 1.57 4.24 -5.68
CA PHE A 117 0.63 3.63 -4.73
C PHE A 117 -0.75 3.42 -5.35
N ASN A 118 -0.83 3.13 -6.65
CA ASN A 118 -2.07 2.90 -7.38
C ASN A 118 -3.09 4.05 -7.17
N ARG A 119 -2.61 5.26 -6.98
CA ARG A 119 -3.40 6.46 -6.65
C ARG A 119 -4.40 6.22 -5.53
N VAL A 120 -3.94 5.60 -4.44
CA VAL A 120 -4.74 5.36 -3.24
C VAL A 120 -5.10 6.67 -2.54
N TYR A 121 -6.33 6.79 -2.12
CA TYR A 121 -6.81 7.90 -1.31
C TYR A 121 -7.71 7.43 -0.19
N MET A 122 -7.73 8.17 0.90
CA MET A 122 -8.56 7.88 2.08
C MET A 122 -9.27 9.14 2.55
N LEU A 123 -10.53 8.97 2.89
CA LEU A 123 -11.40 9.96 3.52
C LEU A 123 -11.71 9.50 4.94
N VAL A 124 -11.76 10.46 5.86
CA VAL A 124 -12.30 10.26 7.21
C VAL A 124 -13.31 11.37 7.46
N TYR A 125 -14.54 11.01 7.75
CA TYR A 125 -15.65 11.96 7.79
C TYR A 125 -16.70 11.57 8.83
N PRO A 126 -17.52 12.53 9.35
CA PRO A 126 -18.65 12.24 10.21
C PRO A 126 -19.73 11.43 9.49
N LEU A 127 -20.38 10.50 10.20
CA LEU A 127 -21.39 9.58 9.67
C LEU A 127 -22.50 10.29 8.87
N GLU A 128 -22.93 11.47 9.31
CA GLU A 128 -23.97 12.25 8.64
C GLU A 128 -23.57 12.78 7.24
N GLN A 129 -22.26 12.79 6.93
CA GLN A 129 -21.76 13.21 5.62
C GLN A 129 -21.64 12.07 4.61
N ARG A 130 -21.88 10.84 5.01
CA ARG A 130 -21.83 9.65 4.15
C ARG A 130 -22.59 9.82 2.83
N PRO A 131 -23.85 10.34 2.80
CA PRO A 131 -24.56 10.48 1.53
C PRO A 131 -23.88 11.43 0.53
N LEU A 132 -23.15 12.44 1.03
CA LEU A 132 -22.40 13.35 0.18
C LEU A 132 -21.14 12.70 -0.37
N VAL A 133 -20.40 11.94 0.45
CA VAL A 133 -19.22 11.18 0.01
C VAL A 133 -19.63 10.15 -1.04
N GLU A 134 -20.71 9.38 -0.79
CA GLU A 134 -21.27 8.40 -1.72
C GLU A 134 -21.63 9.05 -3.07
N ALA A 135 -22.27 10.21 -3.04
CA ALA A 135 -22.64 10.94 -4.25
C ALA A 135 -21.42 11.43 -5.05
N ILE A 136 -20.32 11.83 -4.38
CA ILE A 136 -19.09 12.27 -5.04
C ILE A 136 -18.34 11.09 -5.64
N LEU A 137 -18.24 9.96 -4.91
CA LEU A 137 -17.56 8.77 -5.40
C LEU A 137 -18.35 8.08 -6.53
N GLY A 138 -19.68 8.21 -6.54
CA GLY A 138 -20.52 7.63 -7.58
C GLY A 138 -20.34 6.10 -7.67
N ALA A 139 -19.98 5.58 -8.83
CA ALA A 139 -19.73 4.15 -9.02
C ALA A 139 -18.57 3.64 -8.16
N ASP A 140 -17.56 4.49 -7.90
CA ASP A 140 -16.40 4.13 -7.06
C ASP A 140 -16.75 4.01 -5.56
N TRP A 141 -17.99 4.27 -5.18
CA TRP A 141 -18.51 3.89 -3.87
C TRP A 141 -18.45 2.38 -3.65
N SER A 142 -18.79 1.59 -4.66
CA SER A 142 -18.60 0.14 -4.67
C SER A 142 -17.10 -0.18 -4.75
N PRO A 143 -16.53 -0.92 -3.79
CA PRO A 143 -15.12 -1.34 -3.87
C PRO A 143 -14.79 -2.12 -5.15
N ASP A 144 -15.70 -2.99 -5.61
CA ASP A 144 -15.48 -3.81 -6.80
C ASP A 144 -15.51 -2.96 -8.07
N ASP A 145 -16.45 -2.02 -8.21
CA ASP A 145 -16.51 -1.11 -9.35
C ASP A 145 -15.28 -0.21 -9.37
N ASN A 146 -14.86 0.33 -8.22
CA ASN A 146 -13.63 1.11 -8.10
C ASN A 146 -12.40 0.29 -8.54
N ARG A 147 -12.26 -0.94 -8.06
CA ARG A 147 -11.14 -1.81 -8.45
C ARG A 147 -11.19 -2.17 -9.92
N GLN A 148 -12.39 -2.35 -10.51
CA GLN A 148 -12.52 -2.58 -11.94
C GLN A 148 -12.07 -1.34 -12.75
N HIS A 149 -12.46 -0.14 -12.34
CA HIS A 149 -12.01 1.11 -12.97
C HIS A 149 -10.48 1.27 -12.86
N ALA A 150 -9.91 0.99 -11.69
CA ALA A 150 -8.46 1.03 -11.47
C ALA A 150 -7.71 -0.02 -12.32
N LEU A 151 -8.26 -1.24 -12.44
CA LEU A 151 -7.70 -2.29 -13.30
C LEU A 151 -7.68 -1.86 -14.76
N ASP A 152 -8.78 -1.28 -15.26
CA ASP A 152 -8.88 -0.83 -16.64
C ASP A 152 -7.96 0.39 -16.91
N ALA A 153 -7.78 1.27 -15.91
CA ALA A 153 -6.80 2.35 -15.99
C ALA A 153 -5.36 1.81 -16.04
N ALA A 154 -5.00 0.87 -15.16
CA ALA A 154 -3.68 0.26 -15.13
C ALA A 154 -3.35 -0.51 -16.42
N ARG A 155 -4.32 -1.19 -17.03
CA ARG A 155 -4.17 -1.81 -18.37
C ARG A 155 -3.85 -0.79 -19.46
N ARG A 156 -4.54 0.35 -19.45
CA ARG A 156 -4.26 1.43 -20.42
C ARG A 156 -2.89 2.06 -20.18
N GLU A 157 -2.53 2.31 -18.92
CA GLU A 157 -1.25 2.91 -18.55
C GLU A 157 -0.08 1.99 -18.90
N SER A 158 -0.13 0.71 -18.57
CA SER A 158 0.94 -0.25 -18.89
C SER A 158 1.11 -0.45 -20.40
N ALA A 159 0.02 -0.38 -21.18
CA ALA A 159 0.08 -0.44 -22.63
C ALA A 159 0.64 0.86 -23.26
N ALA A 160 0.29 2.01 -22.71
CA ALA A 160 0.75 3.32 -23.19
C ALA A 160 2.18 3.66 -22.75
N GLN A 161 2.62 3.14 -21.61
CA GLN A 161 3.91 3.40 -20.99
C GLN A 161 4.58 2.08 -20.57
N PRO A 162 5.00 1.23 -21.51
CA PRO A 162 5.52 -0.11 -21.22
C PRO A 162 6.81 -0.12 -20.38
N GLU A 163 7.52 0.99 -20.32
CA GLU A 163 8.73 1.19 -19.50
C GLU A 163 8.42 1.73 -18.10
N ASN A 164 7.15 1.99 -17.78
CA ASN A 164 6.77 2.52 -16.48
C ASN A 164 6.53 1.37 -15.48
N THR A 165 7.45 1.21 -14.56
CA THR A 165 7.42 0.20 -13.50
C THR A 165 6.13 0.24 -12.70
N PHE A 166 5.66 1.43 -12.32
CA PHE A 166 4.48 1.58 -11.47
C PHE A 166 3.19 1.24 -12.22
N ALA A 167 3.12 1.46 -13.54
CA ALA A 167 1.97 1.05 -14.33
C ALA A 167 1.80 -0.48 -14.31
N TRP A 168 2.89 -1.24 -14.46
CA TRP A 168 2.86 -2.70 -14.35
C TRP A 168 2.59 -3.18 -12.92
N PHE A 169 3.17 -2.52 -11.92
CA PHE A 169 2.94 -2.87 -10.53
C PHE A 169 1.45 -2.68 -10.17
N ASN A 170 0.85 -1.55 -10.56
CA ASN A 170 -0.56 -1.25 -10.34
C ASN A 170 -1.48 -2.23 -11.08
N LEU A 171 -1.09 -2.66 -12.29
CA LEU A 171 -1.82 -3.70 -13.01
C LEU A 171 -1.84 -4.99 -12.19
N GLY A 172 -0.68 -5.45 -11.72
CA GLY A 172 -0.57 -6.64 -10.86
C GLY A 172 -1.37 -6.50 -9.56
N ALA A 173 -1.30 -5.34 -8.90
CA ALA A 173 -2.04 -5.09 -7.66
C ALA A 173 -3.56 -5.16 -7.84
N ASN A 174 -4.10 -4.62 -8.94
CA ASN A 174 -5.52 -4.71 -9.25
C ASN A 174 -5.93 -6.12 -9.70
N GLN A 175 -5.05 -6.87 -10.38
CA GLN A 175 -5.29 -8.29 -10.73
C GLN A 175 -5.35 -9.18 -9.48
N VAL A 176 -4.50 -8.93 -8.46
CA VAL A 176 -4.58 -9.64 -7.17
C VAL A 176 -5.95 -9.46 -6.52
N TYR A 177 -6.52 -8.25 -6.56
CA TYR A 177 -7.85 -8.01 -5.99
C TYR A 177 -8.93 -8.90 -6.61
N PHE A 178 -8.85 -9.18 -7.91
CA PHE A 178 -9.77 -10.07 -8.63
C PHE A 178 -9.29 -11.53 -8.68
N GLU A 179 -8.31 -11.89 -7.85
CA GLU A 179 -7.76 -13.26 -7.77
C GLU A 179 -7.15 -13.78 -9.09
N ASP A 180 -6.86 -12.90 -10.06
CA ASP A 180 -6.06 -13.24 -11.24
C ASP A 180 -4.58 -13.31 -10.86
N TYR A 181 -4.22 -14.25 -9.98
CA TYR A 181 -2.87 -14.37 -9.45
C TYR A 181 -1.83 -14.70 -10.53
N THR A 182 -2.22 -15.43 -11.57
CA THR A 182 -1.31 -15.75 -12.68
C THR A 182 -1.00 -14.51 -13.52
N GLY A 183 -2.02 -13.73 -13.86
CA GLY A 183 -1.85 -12.46 -14.55
C GLY A 183 -1.08 -11.45 -13.70
N ALA A 184 -1.39 -11.38 -12.39
CA ALA A 184 -0.68 -10.53 -11.44
C ALA A 184 0.80 -10.87 -11.35
N ALA A 185 1.16 -12.16 -11.24
CA ALA A 185 2.54 -12.59 -11.20
C ALA A 185 3.31 -12.15 -12.46
N ALA A 186 2.72 -12.28 -13.65
CA ALA A 186 3.32 -11.82 -14.90
C ALA A 186 3.50 -10.29 -14.93
N SER A 187 2.52 -9.52 -14.42
CA SER A 187 2.61 -8.06 -14.32
C SER A 187 3.71 -7.63 -13.34
N PHE A 188 3.84 -8.31 -12.20
CA PHE A 188 4.90 -8.05 -11.23
C PHE A 188 6.29 -8.48 -11.75
N ASP A 189 6.39 -9.56 -12.54
CA ASP A 189 7.64 -9.92 -13.21
C ASP A 189 8.11 -8.78 -14.13
N GLN A 190 7.19 -8.19 -14.90
CA GLN A 190 7.51 -7.05 -15.77
C GLN A 190 7.96 -5.83 -14.95
N ALA A 191 7.23 -5.48 -13.88
CA ALA A 191 7.61 -4.39 -12.99
C ALA A 191 8.99 -4.62 -12.36
N ARG A 192 9.30 -5.87 -11.95
CA ARG A 192 10.58 -6.24 -11.38
C ARG A 192 11.73 -6.14 -12.39
N GLN A 193 11.51 -6.55 -13.64
CA GLN A 193 12.50 -6.43 -14.72
C GLN A 193 12.83 -4.97 -15.04
N LEU A 194 11.85 -4.08 -14.95
CA LEU A 194 12.05 -2.62 -15.12
C LEU A 194 12.74 -1.98 -13.92
N GLY A 195 12.73 -2.63 -12.76
CA GLY A 195 13.38 -2.17 -11.54
C GLY A 195 12.48 -1.32 -10.67
N TRP A 196 11.71 -1.96 -9.80
CA TRP A 196 10.95 -1.24 -8.76
C TRP A 196 11.87 -0.77 -7.63
N PRO A 197 11.46 0.24 -6.82
CA PRO A 197 12.22 0.69 -5.66
C PRO A 197 12.46 -0.43 -4.65
N GLN A 198 13.62 -0.45 -4.02
CA GLN A 198 14.03 -1.53 -3.11
C GLN A 198 13.04 -1.75 -1.96
N ARG A 199 12.42 -0.67 -1.47
CA ARG A 199 11.48 -0.69 -0.35
C ARG A 199 10.02 -0.91 -0.76
N MET A 200 9.72 -1.10 -2.05
CA MET A 200 8.33 -1.26 -2.54
C MET A 200 7.59 -2.38 -1.78
N LEU A 201 8.27 -3.48 -1.53
CA LEU A 201 7.73 -4.64 -0.80
C LEU A 201 7.53 -4.40 0.71
N ARG A 202 7.93 -3.23 1.20
CA ARG A 202 7.66 -2.77 2.57
C ARG A 202 6.26 -2.17 2.70
N TYR A 203 5.70 -1.72 1.58
CA TYR A 203 4.43 -1.00 1.51
C TYR A 203 3.34 -1.78 0.80
N GLN A 204 3.70 -2.64 -0.14
CA GLN A 204 2.75 -3.30 -1.04
C GLN A 204 3.09 -4.79 -1.20
N PHE A 205 2.18 -5.67 -0.76
CA PHE A 205 2.42 -7.11 -0.61
C PHE A 205 1.85 -7.94 -1.75
N GLY A 206 1.23 -7.30 -2.75
CA GLY A 206 0.64 -7.97 -3.91
C GLY A 206 1.55 -8.99 -4.60
N PRO A 207 2.86 -8.72 -4.80
CA PRO A 207 3.78 -9.70 -5.40
C PRO A 207 3.89 -11.02 -4.62
N PHE A 208 3.91 -10.97 -3.30
CA PHE A 208 3.94 -12.19 -2.47
C PHE A 208 2.66 -13.01 -2.65
N LEU A 209 1.50 -12.36 -2.58
CA LEU A 209 0.20 -12.99 -2.81
C LEU A 209 0.13 -13.65 -4.20
N ALA A 210 0.54 -12.92 -5.25
CA ALA A 210 0.53 -13.40 -6.62
C ALA A 210 1.38 -14.65 -6.79
N TYR A 211 2.64 -14.65 -6.32
CA TYR A 211 3.52 -15.80 -6.42
C TYR A 211 3.04 -16.98 -5.57
N PHE A 212 2.56 -16.71 -4.35
CA PHE A 212 2.00 -17.76 -3.50
C PHE A 212 0.81 -18.47 -4.17
N HIS A 213 -0.22 -17.72 -4.58
CA HIS A 213 -1.44 -18.30 -5.13
C HIS A 213 -1.28 -18.86 -6.55
N SER A 214 -0.31 -18.37 -7.34
CA SER A 214 0.03 -18.98 -8.64
C SER A 214 0.94 -20.20 -8.53
N GLY A 215 1.31 -20.63 -7.32
CA GLY A 215 2.16 -21.82 -7.10
C GLY A 215 3.65 -21.62 -7.39
N ARG A 216 4.09 -20.37 -7.55
CA ARG A 216 5.49 -20.00 -7.84
C ARG A 216 6.30 -19.89 -6.55
N THR A 217 6.45 -21.01 -5.84
CA THR A 217 7.02 -21.04 -4.49
C THR A 217 8.49 -20.62 -4.44
N ASP A 218 9.30 -20.99 -5.44
CA ASP A 218 10.71 -20.59 -5.49
C ASP A 218 10.86 -19.09 -5.73
N ASP A 219 9.99 -18.49 -6.57
CA ASP A 219 9.95 -17.05 -6.81
C ASP A 219 9.49 -16.29 -5.56
N LEU A 220 8.51 -16.85 -4.83
CA LEU A 220 8.06 -16.30 -3.55
C LEU A 220 9.20 -16.27 -2.52
N LEU A 221 9.92 -17.39 -2.38
CA LEU A 221 11.06 -17.48 -1.46
C LEU A 221 12.14 -16.46 -1.80
N ALA A 222 12.56 -16.43 -3.07
CA ALA A 222 13.57 -15.47 -3.55
C ALA A 222 13.13 -14.01 -3.35
N LEU A 223 11.85 -13.71 -3.52
CA LEU A 223 11.32 -12.36 -3.32
C LEU A 223 11.31 -11.96 -1.84
N ALA A 224 10.90 -12.88 -0.96
CA ALA A 224 10.88 -12.63 0.48
C ALA A 224 12.30 -12.47 1.05
N GLU A 225 13.26 -13.28 0.58
CA GLU A 225 14.69 -13.13 0.94
C GLU A 225 15.23 -11.79 0.46
N TYR A 226 14.92 -11.38 -0.79
CA TYR A 226 15.28 -10.06 -1.32
C TYR A 226 14.73 -8.92 -0.45
N ALA A 227 13.47 -9.02 0.00
CA ALA A 227 12.86 -8.02 0.85
C ALA A 227 13.54 -7.95 2.23
N LEU A 228 13.85 -9.11 2.84
CA LEU A 228 14.50 -9.20 4.15
C LEU A 228 15.96 -8.78 4.14
N GLU A 229 16.68 -8.95 3.03
CA GLU A 229 18.05 -8.44 2.88
C GLU A 229 18.08 -6.90 3.00
N ARG A 230 17.03 -6.23 2.58
CA ARG A 230 16.90 -4.77 2.59
C ARG A 230 16.17 -4.23 3.80
N THR A 231 15.21 -4.99 4.30
CA THR A 231 14.40 -4.64 5.46
C THR A 231 14.31 -5.85 6.40
N PRO A 232 15.35 -6.13 7.20
CA PRO A 232 15.43 -7.35 8.01
C PRO A 232 14.32 -7.51 9.05
N ASN A 233 13.65 -6.41 9.40
CA ASN A 233 12.55 -6.36 10.36
C ASN A 233 11.16 -6.26 9.70
N SER A 234 11.01 -6.67 8.42
CA SER A 234 9.71 -6.76 7.76
C SER A 234 8.98 -8.02 8.22
N GLU A 235 7.98 -7.85 9.10
CA GLU A 235 7.13 -8.96 9.54
C GLU A 235 6.35 -9.57 8.38
N GLU A 236 5.96 -8.75 7.40
CA GLU A 236 5.25 -9.21 6.21
C GLU A 236 6.16 -10.10 5.33
N ALA A 237 7.41 -9.70 5.13
CA ALA A 237 8.35 -10.52 4.36
C ALA A 237 8.72 -11.83 5.09
N LEU A 238 8.82 -11.81 6.43
CA LEU A 238 8.97 -13.01 7.24
C LEU A 238 7.75 -13.93 7.12
N LEU A 239 6.53 -13.38 7.18
CA LEU A 239 5.30 -14.15 6.98
C LEU A 239 5.33 -14.89 5.64
N TRP A 240 5.65 -14.21 4.55
CA TRP A 240 5.65 -14.80 3.22
C TRP A 240 6.82 -15.75 2.98
N ARG A 241 7.97 -15.53 3.61
CA ARG A 241 9.08 -16.53 3.62
C ARG A 241 8.67 -17.79 4.37
N GLY A 242 8.00 -17.65 5.49
CA GLY A 242 7.43 -18.76 6.25
C GLY A 242 6.46 -19.60 5.41
N TRP A 243 5.54 -18.97 4.68
CA TRP A 243 4.64 -19.68 3.78
C TRP A 243 5.37 -20.36 2.61
N ALA A 244 6.45 -19.77 2.09
CA ALA A 244 7.28 -20.43 1.08
C ALA A 244 7.97 -21.67 1.67
N HIS A 245 8.58 -21.55 2.85
CA HIS A 245 9.20 -22.69 3.56
C HIS A 245 8.20 -23.81 3.86
N TYR A 246 6.98 -23.46 4.28
CA TYR A 246 5.91 -24.45 4.49
C TYR A 246 5.63 -25.25 3.20
N ARG A 247 5.43 -24.57 2.07
CA ARG A 247 5.18 -25.23 0.78
C ARG A 247 6.34 -26.09 0.29
N LEU A 248 7.56 -25.77 0.69
CA LEU A 248 8.77 -26.57 0.42
C LEU A 248 8.98 -27.70 1.41
N GLY A 249 8.05 -27.92 2.35
CA GLY A 249 8.14 -28.96 3.37
C GLY A 249 9.08 -28.66 4.53
N SER A 250 9.57 -27.41 4.65
CA SER A 250 10.48 -26.95 5.71
C SER A 250 9.69 -26.36 6.89
N THR A 251 8.85 -27.18 7.56
CA THR A 251 7.90 -26.72 8.59
C THR A 251 8.60 -26.02 9.76
N ASP A 252 9.78 -26.47 10.19
CA ASP A 252 10.51 -25.83 11.29
C ASP A 252 10.99 -24.42 10.90
N ALA A 253 11.45 -24.22 9.67
CA ALA A 253 11.84 -22.92 9.15
C ALA A 253 10.62 -21.99 9.02
N ALA A 254 9.51 -22.51 8.54
CA ALA A 254 8.24 -21.77 8.47
C ALA A 254 7.80 -21.28 9.86
N ARG A 255 7.81 -22.17 10.85
CA ARG A 255 7.46 -21.82 12.25
C ARG A 255 8.38 -20.74 12.82
N ALA A 256 9.69 -20.83 12.56
CA ALA A 256 10.66 -19.83 13.02
C ALA A 256 10.38 -18.44 12.40
N ASP A 257 10.07 -18.39 11.12
CA ASP A 257 9.74 -17.13 10.44
C ASP A 257 8.43 -16.51 10.96
N PHE A 258 7.37 -17.31 11.14
CA PHE A 258 6.10 -16.83 11.70
C PHE A 258 6.27 -16.33 13.14
N GLN A 259 7.07 -17.02 13.97
CA GLN A 259 7.35 -16.58 15.32
C GLN A 259 8.15 -15.27 15.32
N GLN A 260 9.14 -15.13 14.45
CA GLN A 260 9.90 -13.89 14.32
C GLN A 260 9.04 -12.73 13.85
N ALA A 261 8.10 -12.95 12.90
CA ALA A 261 7.14 -11.96 12.48
C ALA A 261 6.26 -11.48 13.65
N LEU A 262 5.81 -12.42 14.50
CA LEU A 262 5.02 -12.11 15.70
C LEU A 262 5.83 -11.38 16.76
N ASP A 263 7.11 -11.70 16.93
CA ASP A 263 8.01 -11.02 17.87
C ASP A 263 8.24 -9.55 17.46
N LEU A 264 8.32 -9.28 16.16
CA LEU A 264 8.45 -7.93 15.60
C LEU A 264 7.14 -7.14 15.66
N HIS A 265 6.01 -7.81 15.48
CA HIS A 265 4.68 -7.21 15.52
C HIS A 265 3.76 -8.03 16.45
N PRO A 266 3.77 -7.77 17.75
CA PRO A 266 2.90 -8.45 18.70
C PRO A 266 1.43 -8.30 18.33
N GLY A 267 0.72 -9.44 18.22
CA GLY A 267 -0.67 -9.47 17.80
C GLY A 267 -0.89 -9.46 16.28
N TYR A 268 0.15 -9.67 15.48
CA TYR A 268 0.04 -9.81 14.02
C TYR A 268 -0.85 -11.02 13.67
N VAL A 269 -2.08 -10.71 13.23
CA VAL A 269 -3.15 -11.71 13.06
C VAL A 269 -2.75 -12.81 12.06
N ASP A 270 -2.08 -12.42 10.97
CA ASP A 270 -1.68 -13.38 9.92
C ASP A 270 -0.60 -14.34 10.40
N ALA A 271 0.34 -13.87 11.24
CA ALA A 271 1.36 -14.73 11.84
C ALA A 271 0.77 -15.66 12.90
N LEU A 272 -0.20 -15.18 13.70
CA LEU A 272 -0.95 -16.01 14.63
C LEU A 272 -1.72 -17.11 13.91
N TYR A 273 -2.44 -16.76 12.84
CA TYR A 273 -3.13 -17.73 12.00
C TYR A 273 -2.17 -18.79 11.44
N ALA A 274 -1.02 -18.34 10.91
CA ALA A 274 -0.04 -19.25 10.33
C ALA A 274 0.54 -20.24 11.35
N LEU A 275 0.81 -19.80 12.59
CA LEU A 275 1.25 -20.66 13.69
C LEU A 275 0.17 -21.66 14.12
N ASP A 276 -1.07 -21.22 14.23
CA ASP A 276 -2.22 -22.10 14.57
C ASP A 276 -2.46 -23.14 13.47
N PHE A 277 -2.32 -22.73 12.20
CA PHE A 277 -2.41 -23.64 11.05
C PHE A 277 -1.34 -24.76 11.16
N LEU A 278 -0.07 -24.40 11.40
CA LEU A 278 1.00 -25.40 11.58
C LEU A 278 0.83 -26.29 12.81
N ALA A 279 0.09 -25.86 13.80
CA ALA A 279 -0.17 -26.67 14.99
C ALA A 279 -1.32 -27.68 14.79
N SER A 280 -2.15 -27.46 13.77
CA SER A 280 -3.32 -28.31 13.44
C SER A 280 -3.01 -29.43 12.43
N GLU A 281 -1.84 -29.40 11.79
CA GLU A 281 -1.34 -30.45 10.88
C GLU A 281 -0.48 -31.49 11.62
#